data_b0d5826cd76aa60a4afcd4e2922b3019
#
_entry.id   b0d5826cd76aa60a4afcd4e2922b3019
#
_cell.length_a   1.000
_cell.length_b   1.000
_cell.length_c   1.000
_cell.angle_alpha   90.00
_cell.angle_beta   90.00
_cell.angle_gamma   90.00
#
_symmetry.space_group_name_H-M   'P 1'
#
loop_
_entity.id
_entity.type
_entity.pdbx_description
1 polymer ?
#
loop_
_entity_poly.entity_id
_entity_poly.type
_entity_poly.pdbx_seq_one_letter_code
_entity_poly.pdbx_strand_id
1 'polypeptide(L)'
;MALDSIIHRLYCRPVPGCGYLKVWGFEEKTQAITMGYLNSVLSSAGQVYADDAPVNGGGLSQNGKFSYGYASSPGKRSTMEDFYETRIDGVDGEIVGLFGVFDGHGGARAAEYVKKNLFSNLIKHPKFISDTKSAIADAYSHTDSEFLKSENNQNRDAGSTASTAILVGDRLLVANVGDSRAVICRGGNAIAVSRDHKPDQTDERQRIEDAGGFVMWAGTWRVGGVLAVSRAFGDRLLKQFVVADPEIQEEKVDSSLEFLILASDGLWDVVTNEEAVAMVKPIHEPEEAAKRLMQEAYQRGSADNITTVVVRFLTSHGASSRNSSGFLANQGASSRNGSDFMAG
;
A
#
# COMPACT_ATOMS: atom_id res chain seq x y z
N MET A 1 -22.50 8.37 32.71
CA MET A 1 -23.97 8.50 32.61
C MET A 1 -24.50 8.92 31.24
N ALA A 2 -23.82 9.71 30.42
CA ALA A 2 -24.30 10.07 29.08
C ALA A 2 -24.02 9.00 28.00
N LEU A 3 -22.94 8.23 28.12
CA LEU A 3 -22.57 7.16 27.16
C LEU A 3 -23.46 5.90 27.30
N ASP A 4 -23.82 5.52 28.51
CA ASP A 4 -24.70 4.36 28.75
C ASP A 4 -26.09 4.53 28.11
N SER A 5 -26.59 5.76 28.04
CA SER A 5 -27.88 6.07 27.43
C SER A 5 -27.87 5.99 25.89
N ILE A 6 -26.72 6.16 25.26
CA ILE A 6 -26.56 6.09 23.80
C ILE A 6 -26.42 4.63 23.36
N ILE A 7 -25.65 3.83 24.10
CA ILE A 7 -25.46 2.40 23.83
C ILE A 7 -26.79 1.64 23.98
N HIS A 8 -27.55 1.94 25.02
CA HIS A 8 -28.85 1.30 25.26
C HIS A 8 -29.92 1.62 24.19
N ARG A 9 -29.82 2.79 23.51
CA ARG A 9 -30.76 3.16 22.43
C ARG A 9 -30.43 2.53 21.09
N LEU A 10 -29.20 2.15 20.85
CA LEU A 10 -28.77 1.54 19.58
C LEU A 10 -28.99 0.02 19.53
N TYR A 11 -29.05 -0.66 20.69
CA TYR A 11 -29.01 -2.12 20.76
C TYR A 11 -30.31 -2.78 21.23
N CYS A 12 -31.31 -2.04 21.70
CA CYS A 12 -32.58 -2.60 22.19
C CYS A 12 -33.78 -2.25 21.29
N ARG A 13 -33.91 -2.94 20.14
CA ARG A 13 -35.22 -3.16 19.53
C ARG A 13 -35.63 -4.64 19.72
N PRO A 14 -36.70 -4.95 20.45
CA PRO A 14 -37.16 -6.33 20.61
C PRO A 14 -37.72 -6.85 19.28
N VAL A 15 -37.19 -7.94 18.77
CA VAL A 15 -37.80 -8.74 17.71
C VAL A 15 -38.66 -9.79 18.39
N PRO A 16 -39.97 -9.86 18.13
CA PRO A 16 -40.83 -10.87 18.72
C PRO A 16 -40.52 -12.25 18.13
N GLY A 17 -40.14 -13.21 18.96
CA GLY A 17 -40.10 -14.61 18.58
C GLY A 17 -38.79 -15.39 18.79
N CYS A 18 -37.75 -14.84 19.36
CA CYS A 18 -36.52 -15.58 19.61
C CYS A 18 -36.28 -15.77 21.12
N GLY A 19 -36.23 -17.05 21.54
CA GLY A 19 -36.09 -17.43 22.94
C GLY A 19 -34.74 -17.00 23.53
N TYR A 20 -34.78 -16.56 24.78
CA TYR A 20 -33.62 -16.18 25.58
C TYR A 20 -32.67 -17.37 25.78
N LEU A 21 -31.58 -17.40 25.05
CA LEU A 21 -30.46 -18.30 25.31
C LEU A 21 -29.11 -17.54 25.22
N LYS A 22 -28.56 -17.32 26.43
CA LYS A 22 -27.14 -16.96 26.68
C LYS A 22 -26.49 -15.84 25.86
N VAL A 23 -26.93 -14.61 26.04
CA VAL A 23 -26.28 -13.42 25.45
C VAL A 23 -25.18 -12.84 26.35
N TRP A 24 -25.13 -13.19 27.64
CA TRP A 24 -24.25 -12.55 28.64
C TRP A 24 -22.72 -12.64 28.36
N GLY A 25 -22.25 -13.76 27.84
CA GLY A 25 -20.80 -13.90 27.56
C GLY A 25 -20.35 -13.21 26.28
N PHE A 26 -21.28 -12.82 25.41
CA PHE A 26 -21.00 -12.20 24.12
C PHE A 26 -20.91 -10.66 24.26
N GLU A 27 -21.80 -10.08 25.10
CA GLU A 27 -21.79 -8.63 25.38
C GLU A 27 -20.53 -8.19 26.12
N GLU A 28 -20.04 -8.95 27.10
CA GLU A 28 -18.82 -8.60 27.86
C GLU A 28 -17.57 -8.63 26.95
N LYS A 29 -17.43 -9.63 26.08
CA LYS A 29 -16.30 -9.69 25.14
C LYS A 29 -16.36 -8.56 24.12
N THR A 30 -17.51 -8.24 23.58
CA THR A 30 -17.70 -7.16 22.61
C THR A 30 -17.40 -5.80 23.24
N GLN A 31 -17.87 -5.58 24.46
CA GLN A 31 -17.57 -4.35 25.22
C GLN A 31 -16.09 -4.21 25.54
N ALA A 32 -15.40 -5.28 25.92
CA ALA A 32 -13.97 -5.28 26.19
C ALA A 32 -13.14 -4.96 24.92
N ILE A 33 -13.49 -5.55 23.77
CA ILE A 33 -12.84 -5.29 22.49
C ILE A 33 -13.07 -3.84 22.06
N THR A 34 -14.30 -3.35 22.10
CA THR A 34 -14.67 -1.98 21.70
C THR A 34 -14.00 -0.93 22.59
N MET A 35 -13.96 -1.15 23.91
CA MET A 35 -13.29 -0.25 24.86
C MET A 35 -11.78 -0.29 24.73
N GLY A 36 -11.18 -1.45 24.46
CA GLY A 36 -9.75 -1.59 24.20
C GLY A 36 -9.34 -0.80 22.96
N TYR A 37 -10.08 -0.90 21.87
CA TYR A 37 -9.85 -0.16 20.64
C TYR A 37 -10.02 1.36 20.82
N LEU A 38 -11.11 1.81 21.47
CA LEU A 38 -11.33 3.23 21.76
C LEU A 38 -10.20 3.82 22.61
N ASN A 39 -9.72 3.09 23.62
CA ASN A 39 -8.60 3.53 24.43
C ASN A 39 -7.29 3.59 23.62
N SER A 40 -7.06 2.68 22.67
CA SER A 40 -5.89 2.71 21.78
C SER A 40 -5.92 3.93 20.86
N VAL A 41 -7.06 4.21 20.25
CA VAL A 41 -7.26 5.37 19.37
C VAL A 41 -7.12 6.69 20.15
N LEU A 42 -7.72 6.79 21.33
CA LEU A 42 -7.62 8.00 22.18
C LEU A 42 -6.21 8.23 22.70
N SER A 43 -5.41 7.18 22.93
CA SER A 43 -4.03 7.31 23.38
C SER A 43 -3.03 7.62 22.27
N SER A 44 -3.38 7.37 20.99
CA SER A 44 -2.56 7.74 19.84
C SER A 44 -2.69 9.22 19.43
N ALA A 45 -3.72 9.91 19.89
CA ALA A 45 -4.01 11.32 19.56
C ALA A 45 -3.00 12.35 20.08
N GLY A 46 -1.87 11.94 20.67
CA GLY A 46 -0.90 12.81 21.35
C GLY A 46 0.44 13.01 20.66
N GLN A 47 0.71 12.39 19.50
CA GLN A 47 1.96 12.61 18.77
C GLN A 47 1.72 13.50 17.54
N VAL A 48 1.94 14.80 17.71
CA VAL A 48 2.04 15.75 16.60
C VAL A 48 3.39 15.51 15.94
N TYR A 49 3.41 14.87 14.77
CA TYR A 49 4.61 14.81 13.93
C TYR A 49 4.71 16.13 13.15
N ALA A 50 5.82 16.83 13.34
CA ALA A 50 6.16 18.02 12.57
C ALA A 50 6.80 17.54 11.26
N ASP A 51 5.99 17.32 10.21
CA ASP A 51 6.33 17.41 8.78
C ASP A 51 5.21 16.77 7.91
N ASP A 52 4.05 17.43 7.91
CA ASP A 52 2.86 16.93 7.19
C ASP A 52 2.77 17.45 5.73
N ALA A 53 3.89 17.86 5.15
CA ALA A 53 3.91 18.27 3.75
C ALA A 53 3.81 17.04 2.82
N PRO A 54 3.08 17.13 1.70
CA PRO A 54 3.06 16.07 0.70
C PRO A 54 4.47 15.73 0.21
N VAL A 55 4.79 14.43 0.16
CA VAL A 55 6.08 13.95 -0.32
C VAL A 55 5.91 13.24 -1.66
N ASN A 56 6.90 13.35 -2.53
CA ASN A 56 6.93 12.66 -3.81
C ASN A 56 8.35 12.37 -4.25
N GLY A 57 8.50 11.46 -5.20
CA GLY A 57 9.77 11.12 -5.81
C GLY A 57 9.63 9.95 -6.76
N GLY A 58 10.76 9.47 -7.27
CA GLY A 58 10.77 8.36 -8.20
C GLY A 58 12.17 7.94 -8.59
N GLY A 59 12.26 6.96 -9.48
CA GLY A 59 13.52 6.43 -9.96
C GLY A 59 13.39 5.51 -11.17
N LEU A 60 14.54 5.08 -11.66
CA LEU A 60 14.67 4.17 -12.79
C LEU A 60 15.46 2.94 -12.35
N SER A 61 15.05 1.76 -12.77
CA SER A 61 15.79 0.53 -12.51
C SER A 61 17.14 0.53 -13.25
N GLN A 62 18.17 -0.05 -12.62
CA GLN A 62 19.53 -0.09 -13.20
C GLN A 62 19.58 -0.80 -14.57
N ASN A 63 18.68 -1.77 -14.80
CA ASN A 63 18.55 -2.48 -16.07
C ASN A 63 17.65 -1.77 -17.09
N GLY A 64 17.07 -0.61 -16.74
CA GLY A 64 16.20 0.16 -17.63
C GLY A 64 14.87 -0.51 -17.97
N LYS A 65 14.45 -1.56 -17.23
CA LYS A 65 13.21 -2.30 -17.52
C LYS A 65 11.96 -1.63 -16.97
N PHE A 66 12.09 -0.84 -15.91
CA PHE A 66 10.97 -0.13 -15.30
C PHE A 66 11.43 1.18 -14.65
N SER A 67 10.52 2.13 -14.58
CA SER A 67 10.64 3.35 -13.77
C SER A 67 9.48 3.39 -12.77
N TYR A 68 9.66 4.15 -11.68
CA TYR A 68 8.62 4.27 -10.66
C TYR A 68 8.55 5.69 -10.12
N GLY A 69 7.38 6.03 -9.58
CA GLY A 69 7.18 7.27 -8.85
C GLY A 69 6.15 7.07 -7.75
N TYR A 70 6.20 7.93 -6.75
CA TYR A 70 5.30 7.92 -5.62
C TYR A 70 4.88 9.33 -5.23
N ALA A 71 3.72 9.42 -4.61
CA ALA A 71 3.23 10.62 -3.95
C ALA A 71 2.40 10.22 -2.73
N SER A 72 2.58 10.94 -1.62
CA SER A 72 1.92 10.64 -0.35
C SER A 72 1.60 11.94 0.38
N SER A 73 0.40 12.04 0.95
CA SER A 73 -0.12 13.24 1.61
C SER A 73 -1.05 12.86 2.76
N PRO A 74 -1.02 13.60 3.89
CA PRO A 74 -2.00 13.41 4.95
C PRO A 74 -3.44 13.74 4.50
N GLY A 75 -3.61 14.39 3.35
CA GLY A 75 -4.93 14.76 2.87
C GLY A 75 -5.62 15.75 3.82
N LYS A 76 -6.82 15.36 4.32
CA LYS A 76 -7.58 16.13 5.29
C LYS A 76 -7.43 15.64 6.73
N ARG A 77 -6.65 14.57 6.95
CA ARG A 77 -6.36 14.03 8.28
C ARG A 77 -5.35 14.90 9.01
N SER A 78 -5.43 14.91 10.33
CA SER A 78 -4.47 15.60 11.21
C SER A 78 -3.22 14.78 11.49
N THR A 79 -3.21 13.49 11.11
CA THR A 79 -2.09 12.56 11.27
C THR A 79 -1.83 11.85 9.96
N MET A 80 -0.58 11.45 9.74
CA MET A 80 -0.16 10.60 8.63
C MET A 80 0.09 9.19 9.14
N GLU A 81 -0.75 8.24 8.75
CA GLU A 81 -0.67 6.83 9.13
C GLU A 81 -0.37 5.94 7.92
N ASP A 82 -0.43 6.49 6.69
CA ASP A 82 0.02 5.83 5.47
C ASP A 82 1.54 5.82 5.34
N PHE A 83 2.07 4.72 4.85
CA PHE A 83 3.47 4.58 4.45
C PHE A 83 3.59 3.94 3.08
N TYR A 84 4.74 4.11 2.46
CA TYR A 84 5.10 3.44 1.22
C TYR A 84 6.56 2.98 1.27
N GLU A 85 6.89 2.01 0.44
CA GLU A 85 8.26 1.59 0.16
C GLU A 85 8.45 1.40 -1.33
N THR A 86 9.55 1.94 -1.85
CA THR A 86 9.97 1.76 -3.24
C THR A 86 11.44 1.42 -3.24
N ARG A 87 11.75 0.15 -3.49
CA ARG A 87 13.09 -0.39 -3.33
C ARG A 87 13.49 -1.21 -4.56
N ILE A 88 14.73 -1.07 -4.97
CA ILE A 88 15.36 -1.87 -6.03
C ILE A 88 16.58 -2.56 -5.42
N ASP A 89 16.60 -3.88 -5.46
CA ASP A 89 17.67 -4.71 -4.93
C ASP A 89 18.25 -5.64 -5.98
N GLY A 90 19.49 -6.07 -5.76
CA GLY A 90 20.10 -7.20 -6.45
C GLY A 90 20.02 -8.45 -5.57
N VAL A 91 19.36 -9.50 -6.04
CA VAL A 91 19.26 -10.79 -5.33
C VAL A 91 19.61 -11.91 -6.29
N ASP A 92 20.63 -12.71 -5.98
CA ASP A 92 21.10 -13.84 -6.79
C ASP A 92 21.39 -13.47 -8.27
N GLY A 93 21.86 -12.24 -8.51
CA GLY A 93 22.15 -11.72 -9.86
C GLY A 93 20.94 -11.12 -10.60
N GLU A 94 19.75 -11.23 -10.04
CA GLU A 94 18.54 -10.60 -10.59
C GLU A 94 18.30 -9.22 -9.99
N ILE A 95 17.81 -8.28 -10.79
CA ILE A 95 17.32 -6.98 -10.32
C ILE A 95 15.85 -7.15 -9.94
N VAL A 96 15.55 -6.91 -8.68
CA VAL A 96 14.23 -7.06 -8.08
C VAL A 96 13.66 -5.68 -7.77
N GLY A 97 12.43 -5.42 -8.21
CA GLY A 97 11.65 -4.24 -7.79
C GLY A 97 10.69 -4.61 -6.66
N LEU A 98 10.67 -3.82 -5.61
CA LEU A 98 9.83 -4.02 -4.42
C LEU A 98 9.06 -2.74 -4.13
N PHE A 99 7.75 -2.78 -4.26
CA PHE A 99 6.87 -1.63 -4.10
C PHE A 99 5.75 -1.97 -3.12
N GLY A 100 5.43 -1.06 -2.21
CA GLY A 100 4.37 -1.28 -1.22
C GLY A 100 3.69 0.00 -0.79
N VAL A 101 2.40 -0.10 -0.49
CA VAL A 101 1.58 0.88 0.19
C VAL A 101 1.02 0.22 1.44
N PHE A 102 1.15 0.91 2.57
CA PHE A 102 0.80 0.45 3.91
C PHE A 102 -0.07 1.50 4.57
N ASP A 103 -1.36 1.25 4.63
CA ASP A 103 -2.37 2.14 5.23
C ASP A 103 -2.55 1.73 6.68
N GLY A 104 -2.10 2.59 7.59
CA GLY A 104 -2.10 2.35 9.02
C GLY A 104 -3.39 2.80 9.71
N HIS A 105 -3.78 2.06 10.74
CA HIS A 105 -4.90 2.45 11.62
C HIS A 105 -4.57 2.20 13.09
N GLY A 106 -5.20 2.98 13.96
CA GLY A 106 -4.86 2.94 15.40
C GLY A 106 -3.47 3.51 15.70
N GLY A 107 -2.94 4.36 14.81
CA GLY A 107 -1.62 4.97 14.83
C GLY A 107 -0.67 4.40 13.79
N ALA A 108 0.37 5.15 13.48
CA ALA A 108 1.33 4.89 12.39
C ALA A 108 2.25 3.66 12.62
N ARG A 109 2.31 3.10 13.84
CA ARG A 109 3.36 2.14 14.26
C ARG A 109 3.37 0.85 13.46
N ALA A 110 2.18 0.28 13.16
CA ALA A 110 2.08 -0.96 12.41
C ALA A 110 2.57 -0.76 10.97
N ALA A 111 2.08 0.27 10.29
CA ALA A 111 2.48 0.60 8.92
C ALA A 111 3.97 0.91 8.81
N GLU A 112 4.52 1.70 9.76
CA GLU A 112 5.96 1.97 9.82
C GLU A 112 6.80 0.69 10.04
N TYR A 113 6.34 -0.20 10.92
CA TYR A 113 7.02 -1.46 11.18
C TYR A 113 7.01 -2.38 9.95
N VAL A 114 5.85 -2.52 9.29
CA VAL A 114 5.69 -3.33 8.08
C VAL A 114 6.58 -2.79 6.95
N LYS A 115 6.55 -1.47 6.70
CA LYS A 115 7.45 -0.80 5.76
C LYS A 115 8.92 -1.16 6.00
N LYS A 116 9.40 -1.09 7.24
CA LYS A 116 10.80 -1.34 7.58
C LYS A 116 11.23 -2.81 7.42
N ASN A 117 10.32 -3.75 7.67
CA ASN A 117 10.70 -5.14 7.89
C ASN A 117 10.23 -6.09 6.79
N LEU A 118 9.07 -5.86 6.15
CA LEU A 118 8.45 -6.83 5.25
C LEU A 118 9.37 -7.24 4.09
N PHE A 119 9.87 -6.28 3.31
CA PHE A 119 10.76 -6.60 2.19
C PHE A 119 12.13 -7.11 2.64
N SER A 120 12.61 -6.66 3.80
CA SER A 120 13.87 -7.17 4.36
C SER A 120 13.76 -8.63 4.81
N ASN A 121 12.59 -9.05 5.30
CA ASN A 121 12.28 -10.44 5.62
C ASN A 121 12.12 -11.27 4.34
N LEU A 122 11.41 -10.71 3.33
CA LEU A 122 11.16 -11.38 2.06
C LEU A 122 12.45 -11.72 1.31
N ILE A 123 13.34 -10.73 1.09
CA ILE A 123 14.57 -10.95 0.31
C ILE A 123 15.58 -11.90 1.00
N LYS A 124 15.48 -12.04 2.33
CA LYS A 124 16.31 -13.01 3.10
C LYS A 124 15.74 -14.41 3.07
N HIS A 125 14.52 -14.58 2.58
CA HIS A 125 13.89 -15.90 2.57
C HIS A 125 14.60 -16.84 1.57
N PRO A 126 15.00 -18.05 1.98
CA PRO A 126 15.82 -18.92 1.14
C PRO A 126 15.15 -19.38 -0.16
N LYS A 127 13.81 -19.30 -0.22
CA LYS A 127 13.03 -19.64 -1.42
C LYS A 127 12.59 -18.41 -2.22
N PHE A 128 13.11 -17.22 -1.93
CA PHE A 128 12.61 -15.99 -2.53
C PHE A 128 12.59 -16.04 -4.07
N ILE A 129 13.66 -16.51 -4.69
CA ILE A 129 13.73 -16.62 -6.17
C ILE A 129 13.04 -17.90 -6.66
N SER A 130 13.22 -19.04 -5.96
CA SER A 130 12.74 -20.34 -6.43
C SER A 130 11.25 -20.58 -6.22
N ASP A 131 10.67 -20.02 -5.16
CA ASP A 131 9.25 -20.10 -4.81
C ASP A 131 8.81 -18.79 -4.15
N THR A 132 8.69 -17.76 -4.99
CA THR A 132 8.40 -16.41 -4.55
C THR A 132 7.05 -16.29 -3.81
N LYS A 133 6.02 -17.07 -4.21
CA LYS A 133 4.71 -17.02 -3.55
C LYS A 133 4.78 -17.53 -2.11
N SER A 134 5.43 -18.65 -1.89
CA SER A 134 5.65 -19.19 -0.54
C SER A 134 6.46 -18.21 0.30
N ALA A 135 7.53 -17.64 -0.26
CA ALA A 135 8.36 -16.67 0.43
C ALA A 135 7.59 -15.40 0.84
N ILE A 136 6.66 -14.92 0.00
CA ILE A 136 5.79 -13.78 0.31
C ILE A 136 4.86 -14.12 1.49
N ALA A 137 4.17 -15.26 1.45
CA ALA A 137 3.27 -15.67 2.52
C ALA A 137 4.01 -15.82 3.86
N ASP A 138 5.18 -16.47 3.85
CA ASP A 138 6.02 -16.63 5.03
C ASP A 138 6.53 -15.28 5.56
N ALA A 139 6.93 -14.35 4.68
CA ALA A 139 7.38 -13.01 5.07
C ALA A 139 6.26 -12.19 5.72
N TYR A 140 5.03 -12.26 5.20
CA TYR A 140 3.86 -11.61 5.80
C TYR A 140 3.58 -12.16 7.20
N SER A 141 3.47 -13.48 7.34
CA SER A 141 3.24 -14.15 8.61
C SER A 141 4.34 -13.86 9.64
N HIS A 142 5.60 -13.90 9.21
CA HIS A 142 6.74 -13.60 10.07
C HIS A 142 6.73 -12.15 10.55
N THR A 143 6.51 -11.20 9.63
CA THR A 143 6.48 -9.76 9.95
C THR A 143 5.36 -9.43 10.92
N ASP A 144 4.15 -10.00 10.73
CA ASP A 144 3.02 -9.84 11.65
C ASP A 144 3.34 -10.39 13.05
N SER A 145 3.88 -11.60 13.11
CA SER A 145 4.24 -12.24 14.38
C SER A 145 5.29 -11.44 15.16
N GLU A 146 6.31 -10.92 14.48
CA GLU A 146 7.35 -10.11 15.12
C GLU A 146 6.82 -8.75 15.57
N PHE A 147 5.95 -8.10 14.78
CA PHE A 147 5.27 -6.87 15.20
C PHE A 147 4.46 -7.10 16.47
N LEU A 148 3.62 -8.13 16.49
CA LEU A 148 2.79 -8.47 17.63
C LEU A 148 3.63 -8.79 18.89
N LYS A 149 4.79 -9.43 18.76
CA LYS A 149 5.72 -9.63 19.88
C LYS A 149 6.31 -8.33 20.38
N SER A 150 6.66 -7.40 19.50
CA SER A 150 7.26 -6.12 19.87
C SER A 150 6.32 -5.21 20.66
N GLU A 151 5.00 -5.35 20.46
CA GLU A 151 3.94 -4.54 21.09
C GLU A 151 3.45 -5.10 22.45
N ASN A 152 4.07 -6.13 23.01
CA ASN A 152 3.59 -6.84 24.21
C ASN A 152 3.37 -5.98 25.47
N ASN A 153 3.96 -4.79 25.54
CA ASN A 153 3.90 -3.91 26.72
C ASN A 153 3.06 -2.65 26.48
N GLN A 154 2.35 -2.54 25.38
CA GLN A 154 1.60 -1.34 25.02
C GLN A 154 0.09 -1.64 25.06
N ASN A 155 -0.67 -0.83 25.84
CA ASN A 155 -2.14 -0.83 25.84
C ASN A 155 -2.70 -0.18 24.55
N ARG A 156 -2.00 -0.30 23.42
CA ARG A 156 -2.37 0.32 22.15
C ARG A 156 -2.51 -0.77 21.11
N ASP A 157 -3.63 -0.79 20.45
CA ASP A 157 -3.87 -1.66 19.30
C ASP A 157 -3.66 -0.86 18.02
N ALA A 158 -2.80 -1.34 17.14
CA ALA A 158 -2.52 -0.74 15.85
C ALA A 158 -2.46 -1.84 14.79
N GLY A 159 -2.90 -1.50 13.60
CA GLY A 159 -2.83 -2.38 12.44
C GLY A 159 -2.43 -1.63 11.18
N SER A 160 -2.25 -2.39 10.11
CA SER A 160 -1.95 -1.85 8.78
C SER A 160 -2.42 -2.78 7.68
N THR A 161 -2.98 -2.21 6.63
CA THR A 161 -3.07 -2.90 5.34
C THR A 161 -1.69 -3.08 4.74
N ALA A 162 -1.56 -3.90 3.70
CA ALA A 162 -0.40 -3.91 2.82
C ALA A 162 -0.81 -4.34 1.41
N SER A 163 -0.62 -3.46 0.44
CA SER A 163 -0.68 -3.78 -0.98
C SER A 163 0.73 -3.71 -1.54
N THR A 164 1.31 -4.86 -1.93
CA THR A 164 2.70 -4.94 -2.37
C THR A 164 2.84 -5.53 -3.76
N ALA A 165 3.83 -5.06 -4.49
CA ALA A 165 4.20 -5.57 -5.80
C ALA A 165 5.68 -5.95 -5.82
N ILE A 166 5.96 -7.17 -6.20
CA ILE A 166 7.29 -7.76 -6.28
C ILE A 166 7.58 -8.11 -7.73
N LEU A 167 8.57 -7.44 -8.32
CA LEU A 167 9.00 -7.65 -9.69
C LEU A 167 10.30 -8.46 -9.71
N VAL A 168 10.24 -9.68 -10.26
CA VAL A 168 11.38 -10.58 -10.40
C VAL A 168 11.44 -11.09 -11.83
N GLY A 169 12.45 -10.68 -12.61
CA GLY A 169 12.56 -11.05 -14.02
C GLY A 169 11.43 -10.48 -14.86
N ASP A 170 10.58 -11.36 -15.42
CA ASP A 170 9.37 -11.06 -16.18
C ASP A 170 8.08 -11.38 -15.39
N ARG A 171 8.18 -11.58 -14.08
CA ARG A 171 7.07 -11.91 -13.18
C ARG A 171 6.77 -10.73 -12.27
N LEU A 172 5.53 -10.30 -12.24
CA LEU A 172 4.98 -9.34 -11.28
C LEU A 172 4.08 -10.11 -10.32
N LEU A 173 4.45 -10.19 -9.05
CA LEU A 173 3.62 -10.75 -8.00
C LEU A 173 3.03 -9.62 -7.17
N VAL A 174 1.71 -9.63 -7.02
CA VAL A 174 0.97 -8.67 -6.19
C VAL A 174 0.41 -9.41 -4.99
N ALA A 175 0.73 -8.95 -3.79
CA ALA A 175 0.24 -9.53 -2.54
C ALA A 175 -0.52 -8.47 -1.74
N ASN A 176 -1.72 -8.81 -1.26
CA ASN A 176 -2.62 -7.85 -0.63
C ASN A 176 -3.21 -8.39 0.68
N VAL A 177 -3.21 -7.57 1.72
CA VAL A 177 -4.03 -7.67 2.92
C VAL A 177 -4.68 -6.31 3.19
N GLY A 178 -5.99 -6.27 3.39
CA GLY A 178 -6.77 -5.04 3.59
C GLY A 178 -7.36 -4.49 2.31
N ASP A 179 -7.67 -3.21 2.31
CA ASP A 179 -8.44 -2.50 1.28
C ASP A 179 -7.65 -1.43 0.51
N SER A 180 -6.34 -1.33 0.73
CA SER A 180 -5.42 -0.80 -0.29
C SER A 180 -5.48 -1.69 -1.53
N ARG A 181 -5.25 -1.13 -2.72
CA ARG A 181 -5.49 -1.86 -3.98
C ARG A 181 -4.38 -1.67 -4.99
N ALA A 182 -4.19 -2.70 -5.81
CA ALA A 182 -3.30 -2.74 -6.96
C ALA A 182 -4.10 -2.86 -8.27
N VAL A 183 -3.82 -1.99 -9.23
CA VAL A 183 -4.44 -1.97 -10.56
C VAL A 183 -3.35 -1.90 -11.62
N ILE A 184 -3.42 -2.75 -12.64
CA ILE A 184 -2.54 -2.67 -13.81
C ILE A 184 -3.28 -2.07 -15.02
N CYS A 185 -2.51 -1.40 -15.87
CA CYS A 185 -2.92 -1.10 -17.25
C CYS A 185 -2.33 -2.15 -18.18
N ARG A 186 -3.18 -2.92 -18.84
CA ARG A 186 -2.78 -3.92 -19.84
C ARG A 186 -3.55 -3.70 -21.12
N GLY A 187 -2.84 -3.41 -22.21
CA GLY A 187 -3.45 -3.10 -23.49
C GLY A 187 -4.45 -1.93 -23.41
N GLY A 188 -4.19 -0.94 -22.58
CA GLY A 188 -5.03 0.23 -22.36
C GLY A 188 -6.21 0.01 -21.39
N ASN A 189 -6.41 -1.20 -20.86
CA ASN A 189 -7.52 -1.53 -19.95
C ASN A 189 -7.05 -1.54 -18.50
N ALA A 190 -7.93 -1.10 -17.60
CA ALA A 190 -7.73 -1.21 -16.16
C ALA A 190 -8.11 -2.61 -15.68
N ILE A 191 -7.21 -3.28 -14.97
CA ILE A 191 -7.42 -4.61 -14.40
C ILE A 191 -6.98 -4.56 -12.94
N ALA A 192 -7.91 -4.81 -12.00
CA ALA A 192 -7.55 -5.00 -10.60
C ALA A 192 -6.78 -6.32 -10.47
N VAL A 193 -5.60 -6.27 -9.87
CA VAL A 193 -4.74 -7.43 -9.58
C VAL A 193 -4.60 -7.69 -8.08
N SER A 194 -5.46 -7.07 -7.31
CA SER A 194 -5.75 -7.38 -5.91
C SER A 194 -7.24 -7.25 -5.65
N ARG A 195 -7.70 -7.88 -4.60
CA ARG A 195 -9.07 -7.75 -4.08
C ARG A 195 -8.99 -7.03 -2.73
N ASP A 196 -9.89 -6.06 -2.54
CA ASP A 196 -10.06 -5.41 -1.24
C ASP A 196 -10.64 -6.41 -0.24
N HIS A 197 -10.07 -6.51 0.95
CA HIS A 197 -10.58 -7.40 1.99
C HIS A 197 -11.54 -6.64 2.91
N LYS A 198 -12.81 -6.62 2.52
CA LYS A 198 -13.90 -5.99 3.30
C LYS A 198 -14.67 -7.04 4.11
N PRO A 199 -15.11 -6.70 5.34
CA PRO A 199 -15.78 -7.67 6.23
C PRO A 199 -17.10 -8.26 5.71
N ASP A 200 -17.79 -7.57 4.81
CA ASP A 200 -19.08 -8.00 4.24
C ASP A 200 -18.95 -8.93 3.03
N GLN A 201 -17.73 -9.13 2.51
CA GLN A 201 -17.50 -10.15 1.47
C GLN A 201 -17.83 -11.53 2.01
N THR A 202 -18.53 -12.33 1.23
CA THR A 202 -19.14 -13.59 1.70
C THR A 202 -18.13 -14.56 2.31
N ASP A 203 -16.98 -14.74 1.66
CA ASP A 203 -15.90 -15.64 2.12
C ASP A 203 -15.16 -15.10 3.35
N GLU A 204 -14.88 -13.79 3.38
CA GLU A 204 -14.25 -13.15 4.53
C GLU A 204 -15.19 -13.17 5.75
N ARG A 205 -16.47 -12.85 5.54
CA ARG A 205 -17.49 -12.92 6.58
C ARG A 205 -17.62 -14.34 7.15
N GLN A 206 -17.70 -15.34 6.27
CA GLN A 206 -17.78 -16.74 6.68
C GLN A 206 -16.55 -17.16 7.50
N ARG A 207 -15.34 -16.78 7.05
CA ARG A 207 -14.09 -17.05 7.78
C ARG A 207 -14.09 -16.43 9.18
N ILE A 208 -14.58 -15.17 9.30
CA ILE A 208 -14.69 -14.47 10.60
C ILE A 208 -15.71 -15.17 11.51
N GLU A 209 -16.88 -15.52 10.98
CA GLU A 209 -17.95 -16.19 11.74
C GLU A 209 -17.55 -17.61 12.17
N ASP A 210 -16.87 -18.37 11.30
CA ASP A 210 -16.32 -19.71 11.62
C ASP A 210 -15.25 -19.65 12.72
N ALA A 211 -14.48 -18.56 12.78
CA ALA A 211 -13.53 -18.32 13.87
C ALA A 211 -14.21 -17.86 15.18
N GLY A 212 -15.54 -17.72 15.20
CA GLY A 212 -16.33 -17.31 16.36
C GLY A 212 -16.44 -15.78 16.50
N GLY A 213 -16.11 -15.02 15.46
CA GLY A 213 -16.32 -13.58 15.36
C GLY A 213 -17.69 -13.23 14.80
N PHE A 214 -17.89 -11.94 14.54
CA PHE A 214 -19.09 -11.44 13.89
C PHE A 214 -18.78 -10.19 13.06
N VAL A 215 -19.63 -9.94 12.07
CA VAL A 215 -19.58 -8.75 11.23
C VAL A 215 -20.87 -7.96 11.41
N MET A 216 -20.75 -6.66 11.67
CA MET A 216 -21.92 -5.80 11.85
C MET A 216 -21.76 -4.47 11.13
N TRP A 217 -22.90 -3.84 10.85
CA TRP A 217 -22.96 -2.51 10.27
C TRP A 217 -22.86 -1.45 11.37
N ALA A 218 -21.83 -0.57 11.25
CA ALA A 218 -21.65 0.59 12.13
C ALA A 218 -21.14 1.79 11.30
N GLY A 219 -21.98 2.28 10.37
CA GLY A 219 -21.62 3.27 9.36
C GLY A 219 -20.90 2.69 8.14
N THR A 220 -20.18 1.57 8.33
CA THR A 220 -19.67 0.63 7.34
C THR A 220 -19.69 -0.77 7.96
N TRP A 221 -19.42 -1.81 7.18
CA TRP A 221 -19.29 -3.17 7.71
C TRP A 221 -17.99 -3.33 8.50
N ARG A 222 -18.09 -3.89 9.70
CA ARG A 222 -16.96 -3.99 10.63
C ARG A 222 -16.87 -5.35 11.31
N VAL A 223 -15.64 -5.83 11.46
CA VAL A 223 -15.32 -6.99 12.32
C VAL A 223 -15.43 -6.57 13.77
N GLY A 224 -16.25 -7.30 14.55
CA GLY A 224 -16.48 -7.00 15.97
C GLY A 224 -17.11 -5.62 16.22
N GLY A 225 -17.66 -4.96 15.20
CA GLY A 225 -18.14 -3.57 15.28
C GLY A 225 -17.04 -2.50 15.30
N VAL A 226 -15.77 -2.88 15.10
CA VAL A 226 -14.60 -2.03 15.27
C VAL A 226 -13.89 -1.78 13.94
N LEU A 227 -13.38 -2.82 13.28
CA LEU A 227 -12.45 -2.69 12.16
C LEU A 227 -13.14 -2.86 10.80
N ALA A 228 -12.92 -1.92 9.87
CA ALA A 228 -13.55 -1.89 8.55
C ALA A 228 -12.84 -2.76 7.49
N VAL A 229 -11.77 -3.46 7.85
CA VAL A 229 -11.08 -4.44 7.01
C VAL A 229 -11.13 -5.82 7.64
N SER A 230 -11.08 -6.87 6.82
CA SER A 230 -11.11 -8.27 7.27
C SER A 230 -9.74 -8.91 7.36
N ARG A 231 -8.71 -8.28 6.77
CA ARG A 231 -7.30 -8.68 6.84
C ARG A 231 -6.40 -7.48 7.09
N ALA A 232 -5.40 -7.63 7.98
CA ALA A 232 -4.40 -6.62 8.29
C ALA A 232 -3.23 -7.22 9.06
N PHE A 233 -2.11 -6.52 9.10
CA PHE A 233 -1.05 -6.70 10.09
C PHE A 233 -1.48 -6.09 11.42
N GLY A 234 -0.97 -6.61 12.53
CA GLY A 234 -1.27 -6.08 13.85
C GLY A 234 -2.66 -6.46 14.36
N ASP A 235 -3.46 -5.50 14.81
CA ASP A 235 -4.82 -5.70 15.33
C ASP A 235 -4.91 -6.84 16.35
N ARG A 236 -4.06 -6.78 17.37
CA ARG A 236 -3.90 -7.84 18.39
C ARG A 236 -5.24 -8.31 18.97
N LEU A 237 -6.12 -7.36 19.29
CA LEU A 237 -7.41 -7.67 19.91
C LEU A 237 -8.36 -8.43 18.97
N LEU A 238 -8.16 -8.26 17.67
CA LEU A 238 -8.97 -8.90 16.62
C LEU A 238 -8.20 -9.96 15.84
N LYS A 239 -6.95 -10.30 16.21
CA LYS A 239 -6.05 -11.17 15.44
C LYS A 239 -6.63 -12.56 15.15
N GLN A 240 -7.53 -13.06 15.99
CA GLN A 240 -8.26 -14.31 15.75
C GLN A 240 -9.15 -14.24 14.50
N PHE A 241 -9.59 -13.04 14.12
CA PHE A 241 -10.55 -12.78 13.05
C PHE A 241 -9.92 -12.02 11.87
N VAL A 242 -8.97 -11.12 12.16
CA VAL A 242 -8.28 -10.26 11.19
C VAL A 242 -6.87 -10.80 10.99
N VAL A 243 -6.65 -11.48 9.87
CA VAL A 243 -5.41 -12.21 9.59
C VAL A 243 -4.50 -11.43 8.64
N ALA A 244 -3.19 -11.64 8.75
CA ALA A 244 -2.18 -11.10 7.82
C ALA A 244 -1.80 -12.12 6.73
N ASP A 245 -2.79 -12.88 6.24
CA ASP A 245 -2.61 -13.88 5.18
C ASP A 245 -2.90 -13.24 3.82
N PRO A 246 -1.89 -13.01 2.94
CA PRO A 246 -2.09 -12.26 1.71
C PRO A 246 -2.75 -13.09 0.62
N GLU A 247 -3.66 -12.47 -0.14
CA GLU A 247 -3.98 -12.95 -1.48
C GLU A 247 -2.85 -12.57 -2.44
N ILE A 248 -2.37 -13.56 -3.22
CA ILE A 248 -1.23 -13.38 -4.12
C ILE A 248 -1.65 -13.66 -5.55
N GLN A 249 -1.61 -12.61 -6.39
CA GLN A 249 -1.79 -12.70 -7.83
C GLN A 249 -0.45 -12.63 -8.53
N GLU A 250 -0.34 -13.30 -9.67
CA GLU A 250 0.88 -13.28 -10.48
C GLU A 250 0.55 -12.93 -11.92
N GLU A 251 1.22 -11.91 -12.43
CA GLU A 251 1.09 -11.40 -13.77
C GLU A 251 2.41 -11.51 -14.53
N LYS A 252 2.34 -11.84 -15.81
CA LYS A 252 3.50 -11.79 -16.69
C LYS A 252 3.76 -10.38 -17.16
N VAL A 253 5.01 -9.94 -17.05
CA VAL A 253 5.46 -8.67 -17.62
C VAL A 253 5.83 -8.90 -19.08
N ASP A 254 4.96 -8.48 -19.97
CA ASP A 254 5.13 -8.51 -21.41
C ASP A 254 4.84 -7.13 -22.04
N SER A 255 4.89 -7.04 -23.37
CA SER A 255 4.69 -5.77 -24.08
C SER A 255 3.29 -5.16 -23.94
N SER A 256 2.31 -5.93 -23.44
CA SER A 256 0.95 -5.44 -23.19
C SER A 256 0.78 -4.79 -21.82
N LEU A 257 1.68 -5.08 -20.86
CA LEU A 257 1.66 -4.50 -19.53
C LEU A 257 2.37 -3.13 -19.54
N GLU A 258 1.59 -2.07 -19.37
CA GLU A 258 2.07 -0.69 -19.49
C GLU A 258 2.56 -0.14 -18.15
N PHE A 259 1.73 -0.26 -17.11
CA PHE A 259 2.06 0.22 -15.76
C PHE A 259 1.20 -0.45 -14.69
N LEU A 260 1.65 -0.29 -13.44
CA LEU A 260 0.96 -0.67 -12.21
C LEU A 260 0.70 0.58 -11.37
N ILE A 261 -0.43 0.63 -10.69
CA ILE A 261 -0.79 1.61 -9.65
C ILE A 261 -1.05 0.85 -8.35
N LEU A 262 -0.34 1.19 -7.28
CA LEU A 262 -0.66 0.81 -5.90
C LEU A 262 -1.15 2.05 -5.17
N ALA A 263 -2.23 1.96 -4.41
CA ALA A 263 -2.69 3.08 -3.59
C ALA A 263 -3.46 2.62 -2.35
N SER A 264 -3.49 3.48 -1.33
CA SER A 264 -4.38 3.36 -0.18
C SER A 264 -5.84 3.71 -0.56
N ASP A 265 -6.78 3.41 0.31
CA ASP A 265 -8.20 3.66 0.09
C ASP A 265 -8.53 5.15 -0.06
N GLY A 266 -7.66 6.05 0.45
CA GLY A 266 -7.78 7.49 0.22
C GLY A 266 -7.81 7.89 -1.27
N LEU A 267 -7.26 7.07 -2.18
CA LEU A 267 -7.47 7.20 -3.62
C LEU A 267 -8.75 6.47 -4.05
N TRP A 268 -8.88 5.20 -3.70
CA TRP A 268 -9.86 4.30 -4.30
C TRP A 268 -11.31 4.57 -3.88
N ASP A 269 -11.52 5.26 -2.76
CA ASP A 269 -12.84 5.70 -2.30
C ASP A 269 -13.46 6.78 -3.20
N VAL A 270 -12.64 7.51 -3.97
CA VAL A 270 -13.09 8.66 -4.78
C VAL A 270 -12.70 8.58 -6.26
N VAL A 271 -11.87 7.59 -6.65
CA VAL A 271 -11.40 7.39 -8.03
C VAL A 271 -11.58 5.93 -8.41
N THR A 272 -12.25 5.66 -9.54
CA THR A 272 -12.40 4.30 -10.08
C THR A 272 -11.10 3.80 -10.71
N ASN A 273 -10.98 2.48 -10.90
CA ASN A 273 -9.82 1.88 -11.55
C ASN A 273 -9.61 2.45 -12.97
N GLU A 274 -10.68 2.58 -13.72
CA GLU A 274 -10.68 3.08 -15.10
C GLU A 274 -10.26 4.55 -15.17
N GLU A 275 -10.76 5.38 -14.26
CA GLU A 275 -10.37 6.79 -14.16
C GLU A 275 -8.89 6.94 -13.79
N ALA A 276 -8.40 6.14 -12.82
CA ALA A 276 -6.99 6.15 -12.43
C ALA A 276 -6.09 5.80 -13.62
N VAL A 277 -6.41 4.71 -14.34
CA VAL A 277 -5.67 4.31 -15.54
C VAL A 277 -5.73 5.39 -16.62
N ALA A 278 -6.89 5.99 -16.87
CA ALA A 278 -7.04 7.06 -17.86
C ALA A 278 -6.20 8.30 -17.53
N MET A 279 -6.07 8.64 -16.23
CA MET A 279 -5.23 9.75 -15.77
C MET A 279 -3.74 9.47 -15.89
N VAL A 280 -3.29 8.24 -15.57
CA VAL A 280 -1.87 7.87 -15.63
C VAL A 280 -1.37 7.67 -17.06
N LYS A 281 -2.22 7.13 -17.95
CA LYS A 281 -1.82 6.71 -19.30
C LYS A 281 -1.10 7.78 -20.12
N PRO A 282 -1.55 9.06 -20.17
CA PRO A 282 -0.88 10.12 -20.94
C PRO A 282 0.40 10.66 -20.28
N ILE A 283 0.67 10.33 -19.01
CA ILE A 283 1.77 10.89 -18.24
C ILE A 283 2.94 9.91 -18.28
N HIS A 284 4.06 10.29 -18.92
CA HIS A 284 5.20 9.39 -19.08
C HIS A 284 6.05 9.26 -17.81
N GLU A 285 6.17 10.33 -17.03
CA GLU A 285 6.94 10.35 -15.79
C GLU A 285 6.11 9.78 -14.64
N PRO A 286 6.53 8.65 -14.01
CA PRO A 286 5.73 7.99 -12.96
C PRO A 286 5.50 8.87 -11.73
N GLU A 287 6.46 9.72 -11.38
CA GLU A 287 6.33 10.66 -10.26
C GLU A 287 5.19 11.65 -10.51
N GLU A 288 5.12 12.23 -11.71
CA GLU A 288 4.04 13.16 -12.08
C GLU A 288 2.69 12.44 -12.16
N ALA A 289 2.68 11.17 -12.60
CA ALA A 289 1.47 10.35 -12.60
C ALA A 289 0.96 10.08 -11.17
N ALA A 290 1.85 9.72 -10.23
CA ALA A 290 1.50 9.53 -8.84
C ALA A 290 0.97 10.82 -8.19
N LYS A 291 1.63 11.97 -8.42
CA LYS A 291 1.16 13.29 -7.97
C LYS A 291 -0.23 13.61 -8.51
N ARG A 292 -0.46 13.33 -9.79
CA ARG A 292 -1.76 13.61 -10.43
C ARG A 292 -2.89 12.82 -9.78
N LEU A 293 -2.66 11.54 -9.46
CA LEU A 293 -3.64 10.70 -8.74
C LEU A 293 -3.93 11.24 -7.34
N MET A 294 -2.89 11.54 -6.58
CA MET A 294 -3.00 12.10 -5.22
C MET A 294 -3.78 13.42 -5.22
N GLN A 295 -3.45 14.33 -6.14
CA GLN A 295 -4.14 15.63 -6.27
C GLN A 295 -5.60 15.46 -6.66
N GLU A 296 -5.92 14.54 -7.58
CA GLU A 296 -7.30 14.26 -7.97
C GLU A 296 -8.12 13.74 -6.80
N ALA A 297 -7.58 12.78 -6.03
CA ALA A 297 -8.24 12.25 -4.85
C ALA A 297 -8.54 13.37 -3.83
N TYR A 298 -7.56 14.24 -3.57
CA TYR A 298 -7.75 15.40 -2.69
C TYR A 298 -8.84 16.35 -3.19
N GLN A 299 -8.83 16.68 -4.50
CA GLN A 299 -9.82 17.56 -5.13
C GLN A 299 -11.23 16.97 -5.12
N ARG A 300 -11.36 15.64 -5.29
CA ARG A 300 -12.65 14.93 -5.18
C ARG A 300 -13.16 14.82 -3.76
N GLY A 301 -12.39 15.27 -2.79
CA GLY A 301 -12.84 15.36 -1.42
C GLY A 301 -12.51 14.17 -0.55
N SER A 302 -11.52 13.34 -0.94
CA SER A 302 -11.02 12.27 -0.07
C SER A 302 -10.86 12.75 1.37
N ALA A 303 -11.33 11.96 2.31
CA ALA A 303 -11.31 12.26 3.74
C ALA A 303 -10.13 11.62 4.47
N ASP A 304 -9.28 10.88 3.74
CA ASP A 304 -8.19 10.11 4.32
C ASP A 304 -6.80 10.56 3.91
N ASN A 305 -5.77 9.89 4.45
CA ASN A 305 -4.43 9.92 3.92
C ASN A 305 -4.46 9.37 2.48
N ILE A 306 -3.61 9.88 1.61
CA ILE A 306 -3.60 9.51 0.19
C ILE A 306 -2.18 9.15 -0.20
N THR A 307 -1.94 7.86 -0.45
CA THR A 307 -0.64 7.36 -0.89
C THR A 307 -0.78 6.60 -2.19
N THR A 308 0.05 6.95 -3.17
CA THR A 308 0.04 6.36 -4.52
C THR A 308 1.46 6.01 -4.96
N VAL A 309 1.62 4.85 -5.58
CA VAL A 309 2.86 4.40 -6.23
C VAL A 309 2.52 3.97 -7.66
N VAL A 310 3.24 4.49 -8.63
CA VAL A 310 3.10 4.14 -10.04
C VAL A 310 4.39 3.49 -10.52
N VAL A 311 4.32 2.30 -11.11
CA VAL A 311 5.45 1.60 -11.71
C VAL A 311 5.18 1.44 -13.20
N ARG A 312 6.01 2.03 -14.05
CA ARG A 312 5.88 1.96 -15.50
C ARG A 312 6.88 0.97 -16.07
N PHE A 313 6.39 0.00 -16.86
CA PHE A 313 7.19 -1.01 -17.50
C PHE A 313 7.72 -0.47 -18.84
N LEU A 314 9.05 -0.58 -19.05
CA LEU A 314 9.71 -0.05 -20.23
C LEU A 314 10.01 -1.20 -21.19
N THR A 315 9.36 -1.21 -22.34
CA THR A 315 9.68 -2.15 -23.42
C THR A 315 10.97 -1.75 -24.12
N SER A 316 11.81 -2.73 -24.43
CA SER A 316 13.14 -2.53 -25.06
C SER A 316 13.14 -1.83 -26.44
N HIS A 317 12.00 -1.39 -26.93
CA HIS A 317 11.88 -0.68 -28.20
C HIS A 317 12.19 0.83 -28.14
N GLY A 318 12.47 1.40 -26.96
CA GLY A 318 12.75 2.83 -26.77
C GLY A 318 14.24 3.22 -26.72
N ALA A 319 15.18 2.26 -26.68
CA ALA A 319 16.59 2.55 -26.47
C ALA A 319 17.41 2.88 -27.74
N SER A 320 16.76 2.92 -28.95
CA SER A 320 17.49 3.06 -30.21
C SER A 320 17.46 4.45 -30.88
N SER A 321 16.96 5.51 -30.23
CA SER A 321 16.89 6.82 -30.93
C SER A 321 17.39 8.05 -30.18
N ARG A 322 18.21 7.91 -29.14
CA ARG A 322 18.79 9.08 -28.47
C ARG A 322 20.33 9.16 -28.49
N ASN A 323 21.01 8.62 -29.52
CA ASN A 323 22.44 8.87 -29.72
C ASN A 323 22.73 9.08 -31.19
N SER A 324 22.42 10.25 -31.73
CA SER A 324 23.17 10.87 -32.87
C SER A 324 22.59 12.25 -33.18
N SER A 325 22.91 13.24 -32.38
CA SER A 325 22.95 14.63 -32.85
C SER A 325 24.04 15.39 -32.10
N GLY A 326 25.18 15.43 -32.73
CA GLY A 326 25.93 16.67 -32.93
C GLY A 326 26.82 17.15 -31.83
N PHE A 327 28.00 16.53 -31.66
CA PHE A 327 29.17 17.33 -31.37
C PHE A 327 30.06 17.36 -32.59
N LEU A 328 29.77 18.24 -33.56
CA LEU A 328 30.73 18.70 -34.53
C LEU A 328 31.64 19.71 -33.83
N ALA A 329 32.82 19.26 -33.44
CA ALA A 329 33.94 20.13 -33.05
C ALA A 329 34.35 20.98 -34.24
N ASN A 330 34.15 22.27 -34.12
CA ASN A 330 34.64 23.26 -35.05
C ASN A 330 36.15 23.45 -34.81
N GLN A 331 37.00 22.71 -35.56
CA GLN A 331 38.41 23.06 -35.68
C GLN A 331 38.54 24.14 -36.74
N GLY A 332 38.50 25.38 -36.29
CA GLY A 332 38.92 26.54 -37.11
C GLY A 332 40.45 26.56 -37.28
N ALA A 333 40.85 26.19 -38.46
CA ALA A 333 42.20 26.46 -38.94
C ALA A 333 42.44 27.98 -39.03
N SER A 334 43.49 28.45 -38.44
CA SER A 334 44.10 29.74 -38.82
C SER A 334 45.57 29.51 -39.26
N SER A 335 45.73 29.62 -40.53
CA SER A 335 47.02 29.62 -41.19
C SER A 335 47.58 31.07 -41.31
N ARG A 336 48.94 31.20 -41.13
CA ARG A 336 49.85 32.08 -41.82
C ARG A 336 49.92 33.56 -41.47
N ASN A 337 51.09 34.03 -41.16
CA ASN A 337 52.20 34.54 -41.99
C ASN A 337 53.20 35.01 -40.98
N GLY A 338 54.46 34.71 -41.03
CA GLY A 338 55.45 34.86 -42.05
C GLY A 338 55.98 36.28 -42.11
N SER A 339 57.17 36.49 -41.54
CA SER A 339 58.24 37.28 -42.12
C SER A 339 59.36 37.54 -41.10
N ASP A 340 60.53 37.02 -41.45
CA ASP A 340 61.86 37.56 -41.36
C ASP A 340 62.08 38.92 -40.65
N PHE A 341 63.04 38.96 -39.73
CA PHE A 341 64.22 39.85 -39.94
C PHE A 341 65.35 39.48 -38.97
N MET A 342 66.50 39.37 -39.55
CA MET A 342 67.84 39.28 -39.15
C MET A 342 68.33 40.16 -37.98
N ALA A 343 69.47 39.68 -37.49
CA ALA A 343 70.64 40.36 -37.07
C ALA A 343 70.83 40.77 -35.60
N GLY A 344 71.97 40.29 -35.08
CA GLY A 344 72.61 40.75 -33.89
C GLY A 344 73.22 39.62 -33.11
#